data_4586d78105effd162a120e7a4f35b86b
#
_entry.id   4586d78105effd162a120e7a4f35b86b
#
_cell.length_a   1.000
_cell.length_b   1.000
_cell.length_c   1.000
_cell.angle_alpha   90.00
_cell.angle_beta   90.00
_cell.angle_gamma   90.00
#
_symmetry.space_group_name_H-M   'P 1'
#
loop_
_entity.id
_entity.type
_entity.pdbx_description
1 polymer ?
#
loop_
_entity_poly.entity_id
_entity_poly.type
_entity_poly.pdbx_seq_one_letter_code
_entity_poly.pdbx_strand_id
1 'polypeptide(L)'
;HGHEDHLGALAYLLSREHVPVWGPPYALELVGERAADHEILSHSRLLETSPRKPFQIGSFQIEPVRVTHSMVDATALAIRTDAGTIVHTGDFKIDPDPPDGQVFDADRLRELGDEGVALLLSDSTNSDVEGPTGSESSVAEAIRRVVDETPGAVVVTIFASNAHRMRVIGDIAQATGRKLVLLGRGVGVHSRIARELSHLSWPSDLVWPDKRVGELPKSKVLAIATGAQGEPNAALGRLSRGEIGGLDLGEGDAVVLSARAIPGNEVDIAARVDALARRGVKVRSRLTDRGLHVSGHAHRPEQREMIRLVRPRAFIPVHGTRHHLTRHAELAREEGVGEVLVLENGRSAELDAAGVREGPTYRSGRVHVFAGRVIEPDVLDARGKLAEAGVVTVTVVVGAEGCDAHAKTRGVTAATAEAEMADRIEEAVRVAVEGVPAPRDDARLEEAARLAARRAVTTVTGARPQTLITLVRPR
;
A
#
# COMPACT_ATOMS: atom_id res chain seq x y z
N HIS A 1 2.28 3.46 -14.50
CA HIS A 1 2.81 4.42 -13.53
C HIS A 1 3.49 3.71 -12.35
N GLY A 2 4.14 4.48 -11.46
CA GLY A 2 5.05 3.94 -10.44
C GLY A 2 4.45 3.70 -9.05
N HIS A 3 3.13 3.52 -8.90
CA HIS A 3 2.54 3.15 -7.61
C HIS A 3 2.87 1.71 -7.23
N GLU A 4 2.87 1.45 -5.92
CA GLU A 4 3.30 0.18 -5.34
C GLU A 4 2.48 -1.03 -5.81
N ASP A 5 1.18 -0.86 -5.97
CA ASP A 5 0.24 -1.89 -6.42
C ASP A 5 0.43 -2.26 -7.90
N HIS A 6 1.16 -1.44 -8.68
CA HIS A 6 1.53 -1.73 -10.07
C HIS A 6 2.94 -2.30 -10.21
N LEU A 7 3.91 -1.84 -9.42
CA LEU A 7 5.31 -2.23 -9.60
C LEU A 7 5.92 -3.03 -8.44
N GLY A 8 5.27 -3.06 -7.27
CA GLY A 8 5.86 -3.66 -6.07
C GLY A 8 6.21 -5.15 -6.17
N ALA A 9 5.48 -5.90 -6.99
CA ALA A 9 5.74 -7.32 -7.22
C ALA A 9 6.82 -7.60 -8.29
N LEU A 10 7.25 -6.59 -9.06
CA LEU A 10 8.22 -6.79 -10.15
C LEU A 10 9.55 -7.35 -9.64
N ALA A 11 10.05 -6.90 -8.49
CA ALA A 11 11.29 -7.42 -7.93
C ALA A 11 11.24 -8.95 -7.71
N TYR A 12 10.11 -9.49 -7.28
CA TYR A 12 9.91 -10.92 -7.09
C TYR A 12 9.78 -11.68 -8.41
N LEU A 13 9.16 -11.08 -9.43
CA LEU A 13 9.08 -11.66 -10.77
C LEU A 13 10.48 -11.70 -11.41
N LEU A 14 11.18 -10.57 -11.41
CA LEU A 14 12.48 -10.41 -12.05
C LEU A 14 13.60 -11.23 -11.36
N SER A 15 13.41 -11.65 -10.11
CA SER A 15 14.32 -12.59 -9.45
C SER A 15 14.22 -14.03 -10.00
N ARG A 16 13.16 -14.33 -10.75
CA ARG A 16 12.86 -15.66 -11.30
C ARG A 16 12.91 -15.68 -12.82
N GLU A 17 12.44 -14.60 -13.44
CA GLU A 17 12.26 -14.50 -14.88
C GLU A 17 13.05 -13.31 -15.44
N HIS A 18 13.88 -13.55 -16.44
CA HIS A 18 14.70 -12.53 -17.10
C HIS A 18 13.95 -11.95 -18.30
N VAL A 19 13.00 -11.06 -18.03
CA VAL A 19 12.18 -10.42 -19.06
C VAL A 19 12.46 -8.91 -19.14
N PRO A 20 12.36 -8.29 -20.33
CA PRO A 20 12.45 -6.84 -20.45
C PRO A 20 11.21 -6.18 -19.80
N VAL A 21 11.42 -5.06 -19.12
CA VAL A 21 10.38 -4.24 -18.50
C VAL A 21 10.25 -2.94 -19.23
N TRP A 22 9.07 -2.66 -19.74
CA TRP A 22 8.74 -1.42 -20.44
C TRP A 22 7.93 -0.52 -19.51
N GLY A 23 8.27 0.75 -19.41
CA GLY A 23 7.53 1.68 -18.57
C GLY A 23 7.96 3.13 -18.74
N PRO A 24 7.18 4.07 -18.20
CA PRO A 24 7.56 5.47 -18.20
C PRO A 24 8.78 5.70 -17.28
N PRO A 25 9.61 6.74 -17.55
CA PRO A 25 10.87 6.98 -16.86
C PRO A 25 10.77 6.93 -15.34
N TYR A 26 9.79 7.62 -14.76
CA TYR A 26 9.61 7.66 -13.31
C TYR A 26 9.33 6.28 -12.69
N ALA A 27 8.52 5.46 -13.34
CA ALA A 27 8.25 4.10 -12.87
C ALA A 27 9.47 3.20 -12.97
N LEU A 28 10.27 3.32 -14.03
CA LEU A 28 11.49 2.54 -14.22
C LEU A 28 12.57 2.88 -13.18
N GLU A 29 12.74 4.16 -12.81
CA GLU A 29 13.63 4.54 -11.72
C GLU A 29 13.23 3.92 -10.39
N LEU A 30 11.93 3.87 -10.08
CA LEU A 30 11.43 3.18 -8.88
C LEU A 30 11.66 1.66 -8.92
N VAL A 31 11.49 1.04 -10.08
CA VAL A 31 11.86 -0.38 -10.27
C VAL A 31 13.35 -0.58 -10.03
N GLY A 32 14.19 0.34 -10.56
CA GLY A 32 15.63 0.34 -10.36
C GLY A 32 16.03 0.41 -8.89
N GLU A 33 15.46 1.33 -8.13
CA GLU A 33 15.69 1.46 -6.68
C GLU A 33 15.36 0.16 -5.91
N ARG A 34 14.20 -0.45 -6.22
CA ARG A 34 13.79 -1.69 -5.57
C ARG A 34 14.63 -2.88 -5.96
N ALA A 35 15.01 -2.96 -7.22
CA ALA A 35 15.81 -4.05 -7.73
C ALA A 35 17.26 -3.97 -7.22
N ALA A 36 17.79 -2.76 -6.96
CA ALA A 36 19.07 -2.58 -6.30
C ALA A 36 19.07 -3.12 -4.86
N ASP A 37 17.99 -2.91 -4.12
CA ASP A 37 17.78 -3.49 -2.77
C ASP A 37 17.77 -5.04 -2.78
N HIS A 38 17.54 -5.67 -3.94
CA HIS A 38 17.42 -7.13 -4.10
C HIS A 38 18.52 -7.76 -4.99
N GLU A 39 19.53 -6.98 -5.44
CA GLU A 39 20.62 -7.44 -6.34
C GLU A 39 20.12 -8.04 -7.69
N ILE A 40 18.92 -7.65 -8.16
CA ILE A 40 18.22 -8.30 -9.28
C ILE A 40 18.50 -7.66 -10.64
N LEU A 41 19.00 -6.41 -10.68
CA LEU A 41 19.13 -5.62 -11.92
C LEU A 41 20.15 -6.14 -12.94
N SER A 42 21.02 -7.07 -12.58
CA SER A 42 22.08 -7.53 -13.47
C SER A 42 21.62 -8.25 -14.74
N HIS A 43 20.32 -8.62 -14.83
CA HIS A 43 19.80 -9.48 -15.88
C HIS A 43 18.53 -8.95 -16.59
N SER A 44 17.89 -7.90 -16.11
CA SER A 44 16.67 -7.37 -16.71
C SER A 44 16.92 -6.03 -17.42
N ARG A 45 16.37 -5.89 -18.62
CA ARG A 45 16.45 -4.64 -19.39
C ARG A 45 15.27 -3.76 -19.03
N LEU A 46 15.53 -2.55 -18.53
CA LEU A 46 14.54 -1.49 -18.34
C LEU A 46 14.49 -0.64 -19.62
N LEU A 47 13.31 -0.52 -20.21
CA LEU A 47 13.10 0.12 -21.52
C LEU A 47 12.07 1.22 -21.38
N GLU A 48 12.50 2.45 -21.64
CA GLU A 48 11.63 3.62 -21.50
C GLU A 48 10.55 3.67 -22.58
N THR A 49 9.34 4.05 -22.14
CA THR A 49 8.22 4.36 -23.02
C THR A 49 7.92 5.87 -23.01
N SER A 50 7.36 6.34 -24.10
CA SER A 50 6.92 7.75 -24.22
C SER A 50 5.51 7.80 -24.80
N PRO A 51 4.65 8.74 -24.35
CA PRO A 51 3.33 8.92 -24.94
C PRO A 51 3.38 9.11 -26.45
N ARG A 52 2.41 8.50 -27.17
CA ARG A 52 2.28 8.53 -28.63
C ARG A 52 3.45 7.90 -29.40
N LYS A 53 4.37 7.18 -28.74
CA LYS A 53 5.45 6.44 -29.39
C LYS A 53 5.21 4.94 -29.26
N PRO A 54 4.65 4.29 -30.30
CA PRO A 54 4.37 2.86 -30.25
C PRO A 54 5.68 2.04 -30.27
N PHE A 55 5.64 0.89 -29.62
CA PHE A 55 6.69 -0.11 -29.63
C PHE A 55 6.11 -1.51 -29.81
N GLN A 56 6.95 -2.48 -30.13
CA GLN A 56 6.52 -3.84 -30.48
C GLN A 56 6.98 -4.85 -29.41
N ILE A 57 6.05 -5.71 -28.99
CA ILE A 57 6.34 -6.89 -28.15
C ILE A 57 5.70 -8.11 -28.82
N GLY A 58 6.50 -8.95 -29.49
CA GLY A 58 5.98 -10.08 -30.26
C GLY A 58 5.03 -9.59 -31.36
N SER A 59 3.80 -10.11 -31.38
CA SER A 59 2.74 -9.67 -32.29
C SER A 59 1.97 -8.43 -31.83
N PHE A 60 2.22 -7.93 -30.62
CA PHE A 60 1.49 -6.79 -30.08
C PHE A 60 2.20 -5.49 -30.42
N GLN A 61 1.48 -4.51 -30.96
CA GLN A 61 1.92 -3.13 -31.04
C GLN A 61 1.29 -2.34 -29.90
N ILE A 62 2.12 -1.75 -29.03
CA ILE A 62 1.68 -1.07 -27.82
C ILE A 62 2.01 0.41 -27.92
N GLU A 63 1.02 1.25 -27.74
CA GLU A 63 1.15 2.71 -27.74
C GLU A 63 0.74 3.27 -26.37
N PRO A 64 1.66 3.90 -25.63
CA PRO A 64 1.31 4.63 -24.42
C PRO A 64 0.56 5.92 -24.76
N VAL A 65 -0.52 6.19 -24.05
CA VAL A 65 -1.32 7.41 -24.16
C VAL A 65 -1.31 8.13 -22.81
N ARG A 66 -0.98 9.43 -22.79
CA ARG A 66 -0.92 10.17 -21.55
C ARG A 66 -2.27 10.23 -20.84
N VAL A 67 -2.27 9.89 -19.58
CA VAL A 67 -3.37 10.17 -18.66
C VAL A 67 -2.85 10.99 -17.48
N THR A 68 -3.72 11.69 -16.78
CA THR A 68 -3.37 12.34 -15.51
C THR A 68 -3.73 11.43 -14.33
N HIS A 69 -2.90 11.47 -13.29
CA HIS A 69 -3.08 10.73 -12.05
C HIS A 69 -2.43 11.49 -10.88
N SER A 70 -2.42 10.95 -9.67
CA SER A 70 -1.66 11.54 -8.53
C SER A 70 -0.14 11.37 -8.66
N MET A 71 0.31 10.60 -9.64
CA MET A 71 1.72 10.36 -9.95
C MET A 71 2.03 10.88 -11.35
N VAL A 72 3.25 11.41 -11.54
CA VAL A 72 3.76 11.84 -12.84
C VAL A 72 3.94 10.66 -13.80
N ASP A 73 4.01 10.95 -15.10
CA ASP A 73 4.24 9.98 -16.18
C ASP A 73 3.21 8.85 -16.28
N ALA A 74 1.99 9.04 -15.76
CA ALA A 74 0.94 8.04 -15.90
C ALA A 74 0.48 7.90 -17.36
N THR A 75 0.32 6.64 -17.81
CA THR A 75 -0.12 6.33 -19.18
C THR A 75 -1.18 5.23 -19.20
N ALA A 76 -2.17 5.41 -20.08
CA ALA A 76 -2.96 4.32 -20.62
C ALA A 76 -2.16 3.59 -21.71
N LEU A 77 -2.59 2.40 -22.07
CA LEU A 77 -1.99 1.60 -23.14
C LEU A 77 -3.03 1.26 -24.19
N ALA A 78 -2.76 1.61 -25.46
CA ALA A 78 -3.47 1.09 -26.59
C ALA A 78 -2.68 -0.11 -27.14
N ILE A 79 -3.27 -1.30 -27.08
CA ILE A 79 -2.63 -2.57 -27.46
C ILE A 79 -3.34 -3.08 -28.71
N ARG A 80 -2.65 -3.03 -29.85
CA ARG A 80 -3.16 -3.54 -31.12
C ARG A 80 -2.79 -5.00 -31.27
N THR A 81 -3.81 -5.80 -31.61
CA THR A 81 -3.73 -7.25 -31.82
C THR A 81 -4.51 -7.65 -33.06
N ASP A 82 -4.37 -8.90 -33.50
CA ASP A 82 -5.18 -9.44 -34.60
C ASP A 82 -6.69 -9.50 -34.28
N ALA A 83 -7.04 -9.52 -32.97
CA ALA A 83 -8.43 -9.51 -32.49
C ALA A 83 -9.03 -8.09 -32.39
N GLY A 84 -8.22 -7.06 -32.57
CA GLY A 84 -8.60 -5.65 -32.47
C GLY A 84 -7.77 -4.87 -31.45
N THR A 85 -8.13 -3.61 -31.29
CA THR A 85 -7.45 -2.70 -30.34
C THR A 85 -8.05 -2.82 -28.96
N ILE A 86 -7.20 -3.05 -27.95
CA ILE A 86 -7.55 -3.03 -26.54
C ILE A 86 -7.00 -1.74 -25.95
N VAL A 87 -7.81 -1.00 -25.21
CA VAL A 87 -7.35 0.15 -24.40
C VAL A 87 -7.41 -0.23 -22.93
N HIS A 88 -6.28 -0.12 -22.22
CA HIS A 88 -6.19 -0.23 -20.77
C HIS A 88 -5.87 1.14 -20.20
N THR A 89 -6.77 1.71 -19.39
CA THR A 89 -6.59 3.09 -18.92
C THR A 89 -5.40 3.28 -17.98
N GLY A 90 -4.92 2.22 -17.33
CA GLY A 90 -4.17 2.37 -16.09
C GLY A 90 -5.03 3.10 -15.05
N ASP A 91 -4.42 3.61 -14.01
CA ASP A 91 -5.10 4.50 -13.07
C ASP A 91 -5.13 5.91 -13.65
N PHE A 92 -6.27 6.54 -13.61
CA PHE A 92 -6.43 7.85 -14.23
C PHE A 92 -7.44 8.75 -13.51
N LYS A 93 -7.32 10.03 -13.75
CA LYS A 93 -8.37 11.06 -13.64
C LYS A 93 -8.29 11.97 -14.85
N ILE A 94 -9.25 12.86 -15.02
CA ILE A 94 -9.18 13.91 -16.04
C ILE A 94 -8.90 15.23 -15.32
N ASP A 95 -7.62 15.60 -15.23
CA ASP A 95 -7.19 16.88 -14.64
C ASP A 95 -6.95 17.91 -15.74
N PRO A 96 -7.75 18.95 -15.82
CA PRO A 96 -7.61 19.98 -16.86
C PRO A 96 -6.45 20.95 -16.61
N ASP A 97 -5.93 21.00 -15.37
CA ASP A 97 -4.89 21.92 -14.95
C ASP A 97 -3.90 21.24 -13.99
N PRO A 98 -3.15 20.22 -14.47
CA PRO A 98 -2.16 19.55 -13.65
C PRO A 98 -0.94 20.48 -13.40
N PRO A 99 -0.29 20.39 -12.20
CA PRO A 99 0.81 21.29 -11.83
C PRO A 99 2.04 21.25 -12.74
N ASP A 100 2.22 20.17 -13.50
CA ASP A 100 3.32 20.02 -14.45
C ASP A 100 2.95 20.44 -15.89
N GLY A 101 1.70 20.87 -16.12
CA GLY A 101 1.17 21.26 -17.41
C GLY A 101 0.96 20.08 -18.39
N GLN A 102 1.13 18.84 -17.94
CA GLN A 102 1.00 17.63 -18.77
C GLN A 102 -0.44 17.10 -18.70
N VAL A 103 -1.31 17.69 -19.53
CA VAL A 103 -2.75 17.39 -19.53
C VAL A 103 -3.05 15.95 -20.05
N PHE A 104 -4.22 15.48 -19.67
CA PHE A 104 -4.83 14.25 -20.18
C PHE A 104 -5.01 14.31 -21.71
N ASP A 105 -4.58 13.28 -22.43
CA ASP A 105 -4.58 13.25 -23.90
C ASP A 105 -5.95 12.75 -24.45
N ALA A 106 -6.99 13.56 -24.26
CA ALA A 106 -8.33 13.25 -24.72
C ALA A 106 -8.40 13.10 -26.25
N ASP A 107 -7.59 13.86 -26.99
CA ASP A 107 -7.59 13.82 -28.46
C ASP A 107 -7.11 12.46 -28.96
N ARG A 108 -6.01 11.93 -28.38
CA ARG A 108 -5.53 10.61 -28.78
C ARG A 108 -6.52 9.49 -28.45
N LEU A 109 -7.18 9.56 -27.29
CA LEU A 109 -8.21 8.57 -26.93
C LEU A 109 -9.42 8.64 -27.87
N ARG A 110 -9.81 9.84 -28.32
CA ARG A 110 -10.88 10.04 -29.31
C ARG A 110 -10.50 9.48 -30.66
N GLU A 111 -9.25 9.74 -31.12
CA GLU A 111 -8.69 9.16 -32.35
C GLU A 111 -8.74 7.62 -32.32
N LEU A 112 -8.30 7.00 -31.20
CA LEU A 112 -8.40 5.55 -31.03
C LEU A 112 -9.85 5.05 -31.09
N GLY A 113 -10.79 5.81 -30.51
CA GLY A 113 -12.21 5.52 -30.62
C GLY A 113 -12.72 5.61 -32.09
N ASP A 114 -12.20 6.54 -32.90
CA ASP A 114 -12.51 6.65 -34.35
C ASP A 114 -11.86 5.52 -35.17
N GLU A 115 -10.65 5.08 -34.78
CA GLU A 115 -9.98 3.89 -35.34
C GLU A 115 -10.75 2.58 -35.02
N GLY A 116 -11.53 2.56 -33.94
CA GLY A 116 -12.29 1.42 -33.44
C GLY A 116 -11.59 0.64 -32.35
N VAL A 117 -12.19 0.65 -31.13
CA VAL A 117 -11.70 -0.06 -29.95
C VAL A 117 -12.57 -1.29 -29.70
N ALA A 118 -11.94 -2.46 -29.70
CA ALA A 118 -12.61 -3.73 -29.44
C ALA A 118 -12.95 -3.91 -27.96
N LEU A 119 -12.02 -3.50 -27.05
CA LEU A 119 -12.18 -3.68 -25.62
C LEU A 119 -11.56 -2.50 -24.85
N LEU A 120 -12.30 -1.97 -23.87
CA LEU A 120 -11.80 -1.03 -22.86
C LEU A 120 -11.71 -1.72 -21.50
N LEU A 121 -10.51 -1.69 -20.90
CA LEU A 121 -10.24 -2.05 -19.52
C LEU A 121 -10.05 -0.74 -18.74
N SER A 122 -10.94 -0.42 -17.79
CA SER A 122 -10.95 0.92 -17.16
C SER A 122 -10.98 0.88 -15.64
N ASP A 123 -10.17 1.76 -15.02
CA ASP A 123 -10.10 2.00 -13.57
C ASP A 123 -11.46 2.35 -12.99
N SER A 124 -11.85 1.62 -11.93
CA SER A 124 -13.16 1.70 -11.31
C SER A 124 -13.16 2.29 -9.89
N THR A 125 -12.03 2.75 -9.39
CA THR A 125 -11.81 3.04 -7.96
C THR A 125 -12.87 3.95 -7.33
N ASN A 126 -13.38 4.95 -8.02
CA ASN A 126 -14.38 5.90 -7.52
C ASN A 126 -15.68 5.88 -8.35
N SER A 127 -16.09 4.75 -8.87
CA SER A 127 -17.28 4.63 -9.72
C SER A 127 -18.61 4.92 -9.01
N ASP A 128 -18.58 5.02 -7.69
CA ASP A 128 -19.69 5.38 -6.80
C ASP A 128 -19.66 6.85 -6.34
N VAL A 129 -18.66 7.64 -6.79
CA VAL A 129 -18.49 9.04 -6.40
C VAL A 129 -18.99 9.96 -7.50
N GLU A 130 -19.98 10.79 -7.17
CA GLU A 130 -20.54 11.78 -8.08
C GLU A 130 -19.75 13.12 -8.02
N GLY A 131 -19.87 13.92 -9.09
CA GLY A 131 -19.17 15.18 -9.24
C GLY A 131 -17.72 15.04 -9.73
N PRO A 132 -17.06 16.15 -10.06
CA PRO A 132 -15.70 16.14 -10.61
C PRO A 132 -14.67 15.74 -9.54
N THR A 133 -13.61 15.07 -9.96
CA THR A 133 -12.47 14.72 -9.09
C THR A 133 -11.75 15.96 -8.58
N GLY A 134 -11.60 16.96 -9.41
CA GLY A 134 -10.84 18.17 -9.14
C GLY A 134 -9.38 18.10 -9.57
N SER A 135 -8.74 19.29 -9.63
CA SER A 135 -7.34 19.42 -10.05
C SER A 135 -6.39 19.41 -8.85
N GLU A 136 -5.19 18.87 -9.06
CA GLU A 136 -4.08 19.00 -8.11
C GLU A 136 -3.69 20.47 -7.88
N SER A 137 -3.84 21.33 -8.89
CA SER A 137 -3.61 22.78 -8.74
C SER A 137 -4.57 23.42 -7.75
N SER A 138 -5.81 22.96 -7.61
CA SER A 138 -6.76 23.48 -6.63
C SER A 138 -6.34 23.22 -5.18
N VAL A 139 -5.52 22.20 -4.93
CA VAL A 139 -4.98 21.90 -3.60
C VAL A 139 -3.95 22.95 -3.15
N ALA A 140 -3.27 23.60 -4.11
CA ALA A 140 -2.28 24.63 -3.83
C ALA A 140 -2.87 25.79 -3.01
N GLU A 141 -4.03 26.28 -3.37
CA GLU A 141 -4.70 27.40 -2.67
C GLU A 141 -5.06 27.04 -1.23
N ALA A 142 -5.57 25.82 -1.02
CA ALA A 142 -5.96 25.38 0.32
C ALA A 142 -4.74 25.17 1.23
N ILE A 143 -3.66 24.55 0.73
CA ILE A 143 -2.41 24.40 1.49
C ILE A 143 -1.78 25.78 1.74
N ARG A 144 -1.73 26.68 0.75
CA ARG A 144 -1.18 28.02 0.88
C ARG A 144 -1.89 28.79 1.99
N ARG A 145 -3.21 28.75 2.05
CA ARG A 145 -4.00 29.40 3.11
C ARG A 145 -3.59 28.89 4.49
N VAL A 146 -3.46 27.58 4.67
CA VAL A 146 -2.99 27.01 5.96
C VAL A 146 -1.59 27.50 6.31
N VAL A 147 -0.68 27.58 5.33
CA VAL A 147 0.69 28.08 5.54
C VAL A 147 0.70 29.54 5.94
N ASP A 148 -0.12 30.38 5.30
CA ASP A 148 -0.21 31.81 5.59
C ASP A 148 -0.87 32.10 6.97
N GLU A 149 -1.84 31.29 7.38
CA GLU A 149 -2.52 31.39 8.69
C GLU A 149 -1.69 30.86 9.86
N THR A 150 -0.63 30.08 9.59
CA THR A 150 0.14 29.35 10.63
C THR A 150 1.39 30.14 11.00
N PRO A 151 1.51 30.65 12.25
CA PRO A 151 2.69 31.41 12.69
C PRO A 151 3.91 30.52 12.91
N GLY A 152 3.72 29.23 13.21
CA GLY A 152 4.75 28.24 13.48
C GLY A 152 5.12 27.40 12.26
N ALA A 153 5.57 26.18 12.53
CA ALA A 153 5.89 25.17 11.51
C ALA A 153 4.62 24.59 10.89
N VAL A 154 4.68 24.32 9.61
CA VAL A 154 3.64 23.56 8.89
C VAL A 154 4.22 22.26 8.40
N VAL A 155 3.54 21.13 8.68
CA VAL A 155 3.88 19.82 8.17
C VAL A 155 2.73 19.33 7.31
N VAL A 156 3.00 18.99 6.05
CA VAL A 156 2.02 18.45 5.12
C VAL A 156 2.32 16.96 4.93
N THR A 157 1.38 16.08 5.29
CA THR A 157 1.53 14.65 5.01
C THR A 157 0.87 14.30 3.70
N ILE A 158 1.59 13.55 2.87
CA ILE A 158 1.16 13.11 1.55
C ILE A 158 1.54 11.64 1.33
N PHE A 159 0.97 11.01 0.32
CA PHE A 159 1.62 9.84 -0.27
C PHE A 159 2.95 10.25 -0.89
N ALA A 160 4.02 9.58 -0.51
CA ALA A 160 5.37 9.92 -0.97
C ALA A 160 5.51 9.90 -2.50
N SER A 161 4.68 9.14 -3.18
CA SER A 161 4.61 9.03 -4.64
C SER A 161 3.97 10.23 -5.34
N ASN A 162 3.28 11.12 -4.63
CA ASN A 162 2.59 12.26 -5.24
C ASN A 162 3.57 13.42 -5.53
N ALA A 163 4.31 13.32 -6.64
CA ALA A 163 5.27 14.33 -7.07
C ALA A 163 4.60 15.68 -7.43
N HIS A 164 3.35 15.67 -7.93
CA HIS A 164 2.58 16.88 -8.19
C HIS A 164 2.36 17.69 -6.91
N ARG A 165 1.97 17.00 -5.82
CA ARG A 165 1.77 17.66 -4.52
C ARG A 165 3.08 18.11 -3.89
N MET A 166 4.18 17.35 -4.11
CA MET A 166 5.52 17.82 -3.71
C MET A 166 5.88 19.12 -4.41
N ARG A 167 5.64 19.22 -5.73
CA ARG A 167 5.86 20.45 -6.51
C ARG A 167 5.09 21.63 -5.89
N VAL A 168 3.78 21.47 -5.71
CA VAL A 168 2.90 22.47 -5.12
C VAL A 168 3.42 22.96 -3.75
N ILE A 169 3.81 22.04 -2.87
CA ILE A 169 4.30 22.39 -1.53
C ILE A 169 5.65 23.11 -1.62
N GLY A 170 6.53 22.70 -2.52
CA GLY A 170 7.81 23.38 -2.75
C GLY A 170 7.64 24.78 -3.27
N ASP A 171 6.73 24.99 -4.22
CA ASP A 171 6.41 26.31 -4.78
C ASP A 171 5.83 27.25 -3.68
N ILE A 172 4.98 26.70 -2.79
CA ILE A 172 4.48 27.42 -1.62
C ILE A 172 5.63 27.78 -0.66
N ALA A 173 6.55 26.85 -0.39
CA ALA A 173 7.71 27.11 0.46
C ALA A 173 8.55 28.28 -0.08
N GLN A 174 8.85 28.25 -1.37
CA GLN A 174 9.57 29.31 -2.06
C GLN A 174 8.84 30.66 -1.99
N ALA A 175 7.54 30.68 -2.32
CA ALA A 175 6.73 31.90 -2.34
C ALA A 175 6.50 32.51 -0.95
N THR A 176 6.56 31.72 0.14
CA THR A 176 6.41 32.18 1.52
C THR A 176 7.73 32.44 2.24
N GLY A 177 8.88 32.20 1.56
CA GLY A 177 10.20 32.32 2.14
C GLY A 177 10.44 31.36 3.30
N ARG A 178 9.74 30.19 3.28
CA ARG A 178 10.00 29.05 4.17
C ARG A 178 11.00 28.09 3.54
N LYS A 179 11.75 27.36 4.35
CA LYS A 179 12.59 26.25 3.89
C LYS A 179 11.76 24.97 3.84
N LEU A 180 11.97 24.18 2.78
CA LEU A 180 11.32 22.89 2.61
C LEU A 180 12.11 21.80 3.32
N VAL A 181 11.47 21.03 4.20
CA VAL A 181 12.09 19.92 4.91
C VAL A 181 11.42 18.61 4.49
N LEU A 182 12.19 17.63 4.06
CA LEU A 182 11.70 16.33 3.61
C LEU A 182 11.85 15.30 4.74
N LEU A 183 10.73 14.84 5.31
CA LEU A 183 10.69 13.95 6.45
C LEU A 183 10.21 12.55 6.05
N GLY A 184 11.10 11.59 6.12
CA GLY A 184 10.84 10.18 5.82
C GLY A 184 11.52 9.69 4.54
N ARG A 185 11.97 8.41 4.56
CA ARG A 185 12.75 7.80 3.47
C ARG A 185 12.02 7.87 2.12
N GLY A 186 10.73 7.53 2.09
CA GLY A 186 9.95 7.53 0.83
C GLY A 186 9.89 8.90 0.19
N VAL A 187 9.62 9.97 0.95
CA VAL A 187 9.62 11.36 0.43
C VAL A 187 11.00 11.73 -0.11
N GLY A 188 12.08 11.31 0.55
CA GLY A 188 13.45 11.55 0.07
C GLY A 188 13.73 10.86 -1.26
N VAL A 189 13.38 9.58 -1.40
CA VAL A 189 13.58 8.81 -2.64
C VAL A 189 12.77 9.40 -3.79
N HIS A 190 11.47 9.59 -3.61
CA HIS A 190 10.60 10.14 -4.65
C HIS A 190 10.99 11.58 -5.05
N SER A 191 11.42 12.42 -4.09
CA SER A 191 11.92 13.76 -4.38
C SER A 191 13.22 13.74 -5.19
N ARG A 192 14.14 12.81 -4.90
CA ARG A 192 15.38 12.65 -5.66
C ARG A 192 15.10 12.26 -7.11
N ILE A 193 14.32 11.18 -7.33
CA ILE A 193 13.93 10.72 -8.66
C ILE A 193 13.21 11.82 -9.44
N ALA A 194 12.25 12.49 -8.82
CA ALA A 194 11.47 13.55 -9.46
C ALA A 194 12.36 14.75 -9.88
N ARG A 195 13.44 15.04 -9.14
CA ARG A 195 14.41 16.09 -9.50
C ARG A 195 15.34 15.63 -10.62
N GLU A 196 15.84 14.41 -10.56
CA GLU A 196 16.68 13.81 -11.60
C GLU A 196 15.97 13.78 -12.96
N LEU A 197 14.67 13.49 -12.97
CA LEU A 197 13.81 13.50 -14.16
C LEU A 197 13.17 14.87 -14.48
N SER A 198 13.60 15.93 -13.79
CA SER A 198 13.13 17.32 -14.02
C SER A 198 11.63 17.55 -13.73
N HIS A 199 10.97 16.65 -13.01
CA HIS A 199 9.60 16.88 -12.52
C HIS A 199 9.54 17.88 -11.38
N LEU A 200 10.63 18.06 -10.61
CA LEU A 200 10.80 19.06 -9.55
C LEU A 200 11.99 19.95 -9.84
N SER A 201 11.73 21.24 -10.00
CA SER A 201 12.75 22.27 -10.34
C SER A 201 12.91 23.26 -9.19
N TRP A 202 13.25 22.76 -8.00
CA TRP A 202 13.44 23.61 -6.83
C TRP A 202 14.84 24.25 -6.80
N PRO A 203 14.97 25.50 -6.32
CA PRO A 203 16.28 26.08 -6.03
C PRO A 203 17.09 25.22 -5.06
N SER A 204 18.39 25.17 -5.25
CA SER A 204 19.28 24.32 -4.46
C SER A 204 19.28 24.63 -2.95
N ASP A 205 18.97 25.87 -2.59
CA ASP A 205 18.89 26.36 -1.21
C ASP A 205 17.48 26.24 -0.58
N LEU A 206 16.46 25.80 -1.34
CA LEU A 206 15.09 25.65 -0.84
C LEU A 206 15.01 24.49 0.16
N VAL A 207 15.61 23.33 -0.20
CA VAL A 207 15.54 22.12 0.63
C VAL A 207 16.56 22.20 1.75
N TRP A 208 16.06 22.19 3.00
CA TRP A 208 16.88 22.20 4.20
C TRP A 208 17.07 20.78 4.75
N PRO A 209 18.30 20.42 5.17
CA PRO A 209 18.54 19.09 5.73
C PRO A 209 17.67 18.79 6.97
N ASP A 210 17.01 17.65 7.00
CA ASP A 210 16.11 17.24 8.09
C ASP A 210 16.81 17.19 9.45
N LYS A 211 18.09 16.75 9.49
CA LYS A 211 18.91 16.70 10.71
C LYS A 211 19.25 18.08 11.28
N ARG A 212 19.11 19.13 10.50
CA ARG A 212 19.40 20.51 10.87
C ARG A 212 18.15 21.37 11.01
N VAL A 213 16.96 20.77 11.01
CA VAL A 213 15.69 21.51 11.08
C VAL A 213 15.59 22.40 12.34
N GLY A 214 16.19 21.97 13.45
CA GLY A 214 16.24 22.73 14.70
C GLY A 214 17.03 24.05 14.63
N GLU A 215 17.81 24.28 13.59
CA GLU A 215 18.52 25.55 13.35
C GLU A 215 17.58 26.64 12.76
N LEU A 216 16.41 26.23 12.29
CA LEU A 216 15.43 27.15 11.71
C LEU A 216 14.40 27.60 12.75
N PRO A 217 14.00 28.88 12.70
CA PRO A 217 12.77 29.30 13.40
C PRO A 217 11.60 28.51 12.83
N LYS A 218 10.68 28.06 13.70
CA LYS A 218 9.50 27.29 13.28
C LYS A 218 8.69 27.96 12.16
N SER A 219 8.55 29.29 12.21
CA SER A 219 7.90 30.09 11.16
C SER A 219 8.56 30.00 9.78
N LYS A 220 9.78 29.46 9.69
CA LYS A 220 10.51 29.24 8.44
C LYS A 220 10.49 27.77 7.99
N VAL A 221 9.76 26.89 8.68
CA VAL A 221 9.66 25.49 8.33
C VAL A 221 8.35 25.19 7.59
N LEU A 222 8.45 24.61 6.39
CA LEU A 222 7.39 23.90 5.71
C LEU A 222 7.91 22.50 5.40
N ALA A 223 7.33 21.47 6.03
CA ALA A 223 7.81 20.09 5.88
C ALA A 223 6.84 19.22 5.08
N ILE A 224 7.38 18.32 4.27
CA ILE A 224 6.64 17.19 3.68
C ILE A 224 6.98 15.95 4.49
N ALA A 225 5.97 15.21 4.94
CA ALA A 225 6.17 14.05 5.80
C ALA A 225 5.46 12.79 5.29
N THR A 226 6.09 11.62 5.48
CA THR A 226 5.43 10.33 5.36
C THR A 226 4.52 10.07 6.56
N GLY A 227 3.62 9.08 6.45
CA GLY A 227 2.75 8.68 7.57
C GLY A 227 1.30 9.13 7.41
N ALA A 228 0.88 9.47 6.18
CA ALA A 228 -0.49 9.87 5.88
C ALA A 228 -1.55 8.78 6.20
N GLN A 229 -1.11 7.54 6.38
CA GLN A 229 -1.96 6.39 6.73
C GLN A 229 -1.84 5.98 8.21
N GLY A 230 -1.20 6.81 9.04
CA GLY A 230 -1.09 6.57 10.48
C GLY A 230 0.00 5.57 10.89
N GLU A 231 0.91 5.22 9.99
CA GLU A 231 1.99 4.27 10.26
C GLU A 231 2.86 4.76 11.43
N PRO A 232 3.04 3.93 12.48
CA PRO A 232 3.65 4.39 13.73
C PRO A 232 5.13 4.81 13.59
N ASN A 233 5.86 4.20 12.67
CA ASN A 233 7.28 4.45 12.44
C ASN A 233 7.56 5.46 11.33
N ALA A 234 6.53 5.92 10.61
CA ALA A 234 6.65 6.99 9.63
C ALA A 234 6.89 8.35 10.30
N ALA A 235 7.23 9.35 9.51
CA ALA A 235 7.59 10.68 10.02
C ALA A 235 6.48 11.31 10.86
N LEU A 236 5.20 11.24 10.43
CA LEU A 236 4.07 11.75 11.20
C LEU A 236 3.91 11.03 12.55
N GLY A 237 4.05 9.70 12.59
CA GLY A 237 4.00 8.92 13.82
C GLY A 237 5.09 9.35 14.81
N ARG A 238 6.30 9.57 14.33
CA ARG A 238 7.42 10.06 15.13
C ARG A 238 7.23 11.51 15.59
N LEU A 239 6.73 12.41 14.71
CA LEU A 239 6.37 13.78 15.07
C LEU A 239 5.31 13.84 16.16
N SER A 240 4.28 12.99 16.08
CA SER A 240 3.20 12.96 17.07
C SER A 240 3.69 12.59 18.48
N ARG A 241 4.83 11.89 18.57
CA ARG A 241 5.48 11.51 19.83
C ARG A 241 6.66 12.43 20.22
N GLY A 242 6.99 13.45 19.39
CA GLY A 242 8.15 14.33 19.65
C GLY A 242 9.51 13.65 19.41
N GLU A 243 9.57 12.65 18.55
CA GLU A 243 10.78 11.83 18.31
C GLU A 243 11.64 12.32 17.12
N ILE A 244 11.29 13.46 16.50
CA ILE A 244 12.14 14.09 15.48
C ILE A 244 12.92 15.22 16.10
N GLY A 245 14.23 15.00 16.26
CA GLY A 245 15.13 15.98 16.86
C GLY A 245 15.10 17.32 16.11
N GLY A 246 14.97 18.40 16.84
CA GLY A 246 14.93 19.76 16.30
C GLY A 246 13.57 20.23 15.74
N LEU A 247 12.58 19.37 15.63
CA LEU A 247 11.21 19.75 15.22
C LEU A 247 10.19 19.21 16.23
N ASP A 248 10.08 19.88 17.35
CA ASP A 248 9.09 19.57 18.38
C ASP A 248 7.82 20.40 18.14
N LEU A 249 6.76 19.77 17.59
CA LEU A 249 5.51 20.42 17.27
C LEU A 249 4.67 20.70 18.51
N GLY A 250 3.99 21.85 18.55
CA GLY A 250 3.13 22.27 19.63
C GLY A 250 2.18 23.39 19.23
N GLU A 251 1.78 24.22 20.20
CA GLU A 251 0.91 25.36 19.97
C GLU A 251 1.51 26.33 18.93
N GLY A 252 0.67 26.82 18.02
CA GLY A 252 1.08 27.68 16.90
C GLY A 252 1.56 26.94 15.66
N ASP A 253 1.79 25.59 15.74
CA ASP A 253 2.16 24.77 14.60
C ASP A 253 0.92 24.09 13.97
N ALA A 254 1.01 23.71 12.70
CA ALA A 254 -0.05 23.00 11.99
C ALA A 254 0.45 21.72 11.30
N VAL A 255 -0.42 20.70 11.26
CA VAL A 255 -0.25 19.50 10.45
C VAL A 255 -1.41 19.40 9.48
N VAL A 256 -1.11 19.24 8.20
CA VAL A 256 -2.08 19.05 7.11
C VAL A 256 -2.07 17.59 6.69
N LEU A 257 -3.20 16.89 6.82
CA LEU A 257 -3.41 15.57 6.28
C LEU A 257 -3.94 15.69 4.85
N SER A 258 -3.02 15.68 3.88
CA SER A 258 -3.32 15.88 2.45
C SER A 258 -3.37 14.53 1.71
N ALA A 259 -4.08 13.57 2.30
CA ALA A 259 -4.35 12.25 1.75
C ALA A 259 -5.74 11.75 2.17
N ARG A 260 -6.32 10.83 1.40
CA ARG A 260 -7.50 10.06 1.81
C ARG A 260 -7.04 8.86 2.64
N ALA A 261 -7.76 8.55 3.71
CA ALA A 261 -7.55 7.30 4.44
C ALA A 261 -7.85 6.10 3.54
N ILE A 262 -6.95 5.14 3.51
CA ILE A 262 -7.21 3.82 2.94
C ILE A 262 -8.10 3.08 3.95
N PRO A 263 -9.18 2.43 3.51
CA PRO A 263 -10.06 1.68 4.41
C PRO A 263 -9.30 0.72 5.31
N GLY A 264 -9.54 0.81 6.62
CA GLY A 264 -8.86 0.05 7.66
C GLY A 264 -7.77 0.81 8.43
N ASN A 265 -7.32 1.97 7.93
CA ASN A 265 -6.28 2.78 8.59
C ASN A 265 -6.86 3.93 9.47
N GLU A 266 -8.17 4.06 9.54
CA GLU A 266 -8.85 5.18 10.21
C GLU A 266 -8.46 5.29 11.69
N VAL A 267 -8.35 4.15 12.38
CA VAL A 267 -8.00 4.10 13.81
C VAL A 267 -6.57 4.59 14.04
N ASP A 268 -5.64 4.16 13.22
CA ASP A 268 -4.24 4.57 13.30
C ASP A 268 -4.07 6.07 13.00
N ILE A 269 -4.77 6.57 11.98
CA ILE A 269 -4.78 8.00 11.65
C ILE A 269 -5.36 8.80 12.82
N ALA A 270 -6.51 8.39 13.37
CA ALA A 270 -7.14 9.07 14.50
C ALA A 270 -6.21 9.12 15.73
N ALA A 271 -5.49 8.03 16.01
CA ALA A 271 -4.52 7.99 17.10
C ALA A 271 -3.37 9.02 16.92
N ARG A 272 -2.91 9.25 15.66
CA ARG A 272 -1.90 10.29 15.37
C ARG A 272 -2.48 11.68 15.53
N VAL A 273 -3.70 11.91 15.03
CA VAL A 273 -4.41 13.19 15.20
C VAL A 273 -4.59 13.54 16.67
N ASP A 274 -5.04 12.59 17.48
CA ASP A 274 -5.20 12.75 18.92
C ASP A 274 -3.88 13.09 19.66
N ALA A 275 -2.81 12.40 19.29
CA ALA A 275 -1.50 12.65 19.89
C ALA A 275 -0.99 14.07 19.55
N LEU A 276 -1.20 14.55 18.31
CA LEU A 276 -0.85 15.91 17.90
C LEU A 276 -1.74 16.96 18.61
N ALA A 277 -3.05 16.71 18.70
CA ALA A 277 -3.98 17.60 19.36
C ALA A 277 -3.65 17.80 20.85
N ARG A 278 -3.26 16.72 21.59
CA ARG A 278 -2.78 16.81 22.98
C ARG A 278 -1.54 17.67 23.15
N ARG A 279 -0.77 17.88 22.09
CA ARG A 279 0.41 18.78 22.08
C ARG A 279 0.05 20.20 21.64
N GLY A 280 -1.23 20.51 21.39
CA GLY A 280 -1.70 21.82 20.95
C GLY A 280 -1.49 22.08 19.46
N VAL A 281 -1.12 21.05 18.67
CA VAL A 281 -0.93 21.18 17.21
C VAL A 281 -2.28 21.28 16.51
N LYS A 282 -2.41 22.22 15.58
CA LYS A 282 -3.62 22.40 14.77
C LYS A 282 -3.62 21.40 13.60
N VAL A 283 -4.48 20.39 13.68
CA VAL A 283 -4.58 19.39 12.59
C VAL A 283 -5.66 19.81 11.60
N ARG A 284 -5.30 19.89 10.32
CA ARG A 284 -6.16 20.22 9.19
C ARG A 284 -6.27 19.02 8.24
N SER A 285 -7.45 18.74 7.74
CA SER A 285 -7.71 17.67 6.80
C SER A 285 -8.84 18.03 5.85
N ARG A 286 -9.12 17.18 4.86
CA ARG A 286 -10.28 17.37 3.96
C ARG A 286 -11.63 17.46 4.69
N LEU A 287 -11.70 16.97 5.93
CA LEU A 287 -12.93 17.03 6.74
C LEU A 287 -13.11 18.40 7.41
N THR A 288 -12.01 19.09 7.73
CA THR A 288 -12.02 20.42 8.34
C THR A 288 -11.90 21.53 7.31
N ASP A 289 -11.16 21.29 6.23
CA ASP A 289 -10.86 22.28 5.19
C ASP A 289 -11.01 21.66 3.80
N ARG A 290 -12.02 22.07 3.07
CA ARG A 290 -12.24 21.64 1.68
C ARG A 290 -11.05 22.00 0.79
N GLY A 291 -10.69 21.09 -0.12
CA GLY A 291 -9.63 21.32 -1.10
C GLY A 291 -8.23 20.91 -0.65
N LEU A 292 -8.02 20.45 0.61
CA LEU A 292 -6.70 19.95 1.03
C LEU A 292 -6.28 18.62 0.39
N HIS A 293 -7.17 17.96 -0.34
CA HIS A 293 -6.90 16.72 -1.05
C HIS A 293 -7.86 16.54 -2.22
N VAL A 294 -7.34 16.04 -3.33
CA VAL A 294 -8.09 15.51 -4.47
C VAL A 294 -7.66 14.08 -4.75
N SER A 295 -8.55 13.27 -5.29
CA SER A 295 -8.25 11.89 -5.66
C SER A 295 -7.29 11.82 -6.85
N GLY A 296 -6.50 10.75 -6.93
CA GLY A 296 -5.76 10.39 -8.13
C GLY A 296 -6.62 9.67 -9.18
N HIS A 297 -7.76 9.09 -8.75
CA HIS A 297 -8.63 8.28 -9.59
C HIS A 297 -9.88 9.05 -9.99
N ALA A 298 -10.33 8.80 -11.21
CA ALA A 298 -11.52 9.39 -11.82
C ALA A 298 -12.78 9.10 -10.99
N HIS A 299 -13.60 10.12 -10.79
CA HIS A 299 -14.98 9.97 -10.33
C HIS A 299 -15.90 9.56 -11.49
N ARG A 300 -17.13 9.19 -11.17
CA ARG A 300 -18.11 8.67 -12.14
C ARG A 300 -18.27 9.54 -13.41
N PRO A 301 -18.34 10.88 -13.38
CA PRO A 301 -18.43 11.69 -14.60
C PRO A 301 -17.21 11.58 -15.52
N GLU A 302 -16.01 11.46 -14.97
CA GLU A 302 -14.78 11.34 -15.75
C GLU A 302 -14.61 9.92 -16.33
N GLN A 303 -15.07 8.89 -15.60
CA GLN A 303 -15.18 7.53 -16.13
C GLN A 303 -16.16 7.47 -17.30
N ARG A 304 -17.28 8.19 -17.21
CA ARG A 304 -18.24 8.38 -18.32
C ARG A 304 -17.58 9.01 -19.53
N GLU A 305 -16.79 10.06 -19.32
CA GLU A 305 -16.07 10.73 -20.40
C GLU A 305 -15.04 9.81 -21.05
N MET A 306 -14.32 8.99 -20.30
CA MET A 306 -13.41 7.98 -20.84
C MET A 306 -14.14 7.01 -21.78
N ILE A 307 -15.31 6.50 -21.39
CA ILE A 307 -16.12 5.61 -22.23
C ILE A 307 -16.56 6.32 -23.51
N ARG A 308 -16.97 7.58 -23.41
CA ARG A 308 -17.41 8.41 -24.57
C ARG A 308 -16.28 8.73 -25.53
N LEU A 309 -15.07 8.96 -25.03
CA LEU A 309 -13.89 9.20 -25.87
C LEU A 309 -13.51 7.93 -26.64
N VAL A 310 -13.44 6.81 -25.94
CA VAL A 310 -12.95 5.53 -26.49
C VAL A 310 -14.02 4.79 -27.30
N ARG A 311 -15.32 4.91 -26.97
CA ARG A 311 -16.44 4.23 -27.63
C ARG A 311 -16.21 2.74 -27.91
N PRO A 312 -15.86 1.95 -26.85
CA PRO A 312 -15.47 0.57 -27.04
C PRO A 312 -16.67 -0.32 -27.43
N ARG A 313 -16.41 -1.40 -28.18
CA ARG A 313 -17.42 -2.45 -28.42
C ARG A 313 -17.71 -3.25 -27.17
N ALA A 314 -16.66 -3.58 -26.41
CA ALA A 314 -16.75 -4.32 -25.15
C ALA A 314 -16.07 -3.57 -24.00
N PHE A 315 -16.50 -3.83 -22.76
CA PHE A 315 -16.00 -3.17 -21.57
C PHE A 315 -15.79 -4.16 -20.44
N ILE A 316 -14.64 -4.05 -19.75
CA ILE A 316 -14.36 -4.76 -18.50
C ILE A 316 -13.86 -3.74 -17.49
N PRO A 317 -14.61 -3.51 -16.39
CA PRO A 317 -14.13 -2.68 -15.29
C PRO A 317 -12.99 -3.39 -14.55
N VAL A 318 -11.92 -2.66 -14.25
CA VAL A 318 -10.75 -3.15 -13.52
C VAL A 318 -10.45 -2.22 -12.34
N HIS A 319 -9.53 -2.63 -11.46
CA HIS A 319 -9.01 -1.79 -10.37
C HIS A 319 -10.10 -1.24 -9.45
N GLY A 320 -10.61 -2.08 -8.56
CA GLY A 320 -11.63 -1.70 -7.58
C GLY A 320 -12.20 -2.92 -6.85
N THR A 321 -13.03 -2.66 -5.84
CA THR A 321 -13.80 -3.71 -5.19
C THR A 321 -14.90 -4.22 -6.12
N ARG A 322 -15.49 -5.37 -5.82
CA ARG A 322 -16.64 -5.88 -6.60
C ARG A 322 -17.77 -4.84 -6.73
N HIS A 323 -18.01 -4.04 -5.70
CA HIS A 323 -18.97 -2.94 -5.73
C HIS A 323 -18.59 -1.91 -6.80
N HIS A 324 -17.35 -1.42 -6.79
CA HIS A 324 -16.87 -0.46 -7.79
C HIS A 324 -16.96 -1.01 -9.20
N LEU A 325 -16.52 -2.26 -9.43
CA LEU A 325 -16.61 -2.91 -10.73
C LEU A 325 -18.07 -2.99 -11.24
N THR A 326 -19.00 -3.32 -10.34
CA THR A 326 -20.44 -3.41 -10.69
C THR A 326 -21.00 -2.03 -11.07
N ARG A 327 -20.69 -0.99 -10.27
CA ARG A 327 -21.13 0.39 -10.55
C ARG A 327 -20.57 0.93 -11.87
N HIS A 328 -19.31 0.60 -12.19
CA HIS A 328 -18.70 1.01 -13.45
C HIS A 328 -19.28 0.24 -14.66
N ALA A 329 -19.59 -1.03 -14.49
CA ALA A 329 -20.28 -1.82 -15.50
C ALA A 329 -21.70 -1.30 -15.79
N GLU A 330 -22.44 -0.85 -14.76
CA GLU A 330 -23.73 -0.16 -14.93
C GLU A 330 -23.56 1.10 -15.77
N LEU A 331 -22.55 1.93 -15.46
CA LEU A 331 -22.23 3.13 -16.21
C LEU A 331 -21.92 2.83 -17.70
N ALA A 332 -21.14 1.79 -17.96
CA ALA A 332 -20.83 1.40 -19.35
C ALA A 332 -22.09 1.00 -20.14
N ARG A 333 -23.03 0.31 -19.49
CA ARG A 333 -24.33 -0.02 -20.11
C ARG A 333 -25.19 1.23 -20.33
N GLU A 334 -25.21 2.17 -19.37
CA GLU A 334 -25.90 3.47 -19.52
C GLU A 334 -25.36 4.25 -20.75
N GLU A 335 -24.06 4.15 -21.02
CA GLU A 335 -23.40 4.78 -22.19
C GLU A 335 -23.53 3.94 -23.47
N GLY A 336 -24.29 2.86 -23.45
CA GLY A 336 -24.64 2.06 -24.64
C GLY A 336 -23.59 1.03 -25.07
N VAL A 337 -22.63 0.68 -24.22
CA VAL A 337 -21.67 -0.39 -24.52
C VAL A 337 -22.38 -1.74 -24.57
N GLY A 338 -22.26 -2.44 -25.70
CA GLY A 338 -23.04 -3.67 -26.00
C GLY A 338 -22.60 -4.89 -25.16
N GLU A 339 -21.31 -5.03 -24.94
CA GLU A 339 -20.74 -6.20 -24.24
C GLU A 339 -20.02 -5.73 -22.96
N VAL A 340 -20.53 -6.13 -21.78
CA VAL A 340 -19.94 -5.73 -20.49
C VAL A 340 -19.77 -6.94 -19.59
N LEU A 341 -18.50 -7.29 -19.30
CA LEU A 341 -18.14 -8.36 -18.35
C LEU A 341 -17.60 -7.80 -17.06
N VAL A 342 -17.99 -8.38 -15.92
CA VAL A 342 -17.45 -8.04 -14.60
C VAL A 342 -16.71 -9.25 -14.06
N LEU A 343 -15.39 -9.18 -14.07
CA LEU A 343 -14.49 -10.26 -13.68
C LEU A 343 -13.83 -9.96 -12.35
N GLU A 344 -13.62 -10.99 -11.56
CA GLU A 344 -12.84 -10.95 -10.31
C GLU A 344 -11.46 -11.56 -10.55
N ASN A 345 -10.54 -11.32 -9.63
CA ASN A 345 -9.18 -11.88 -9.68
C ASN A 345 -9.22 -13.40 -9.91
N GLY A 346 -8.40 -13.87 -10.85
CA GLY A 346 -8.36 -15.28 -11.26
C GLY A 346 -9.32 -15.64 -12.39
N ARG A 347 -10.28 -14.78 -12.73
CA ARG A 347 -11.11 -14.95 -13.93
C ARG A 347 -10.40 -14.30 -15.13
N SER A 348 -10.55 -14.89 -16.30
CA SER A 348 -10.01 -14.32 -17.54
C SER A 348 -11.11 -14.01 -18.55
N ALA A 349 -10.76 -13.18 -19.53
CA ALA A 349 -11.57 -12.95 -20.72
C ALA A 349 -10.77 -13.31 -21.95
N GLU A 350 -11.46 -13.82 -22.95
CA GLU A 350 -10.97 -14.05 -24.30
C GLU A 350 -11.64 -13.07 -25.25
N LEU A 351 -10.82 -12.40 -26.06
CA LEU A 351 -11.28 -11.47 -27.11
C LEU A 351 -10.97 -12.05 -28.50
N ASP A 352 -11.97 -12.10 -29.34
CA ASP A 352 -11.83 -12.46 -30.76
C ASP A 352 -12.73 -11.59 -31.67
N ALA A 353 -12.81 -11.92 -32.93
CA ALA A 353 -13.64 -11.19 -33.88
C ALA A 353 -15.14 -11.22 -33.53
N ALA A 354 -15.61 -12.24 -32.84
CA ALA A 354 -17.01 -12.37 -32.45
C ALA A 354 -17.36 -11.52 -31.20
N GLY A 355 -16.39 -11.18 -30.37
CA GLY A 355 -16.60 -10.37 -29.16
C GLY A 355 -15.75 -10.80 -27.98
N VAL A 356 -16.20 -10.44 -26.76
CA VAL A 356 -15.54 -10.79 -25.51
C VAL A 356 -16.35 -11.84 -24.75
N ARG A 357 -15.70 -12.88 -24.22
CA ARG A 357 -16.32 -13.92 -23.40
C ARG A 357 -15.46 -14.28 -22.21
N GLU A 358 -16.03 -14.88 -21.18
CA GLU A 358 -15.26 -15.44 -20.07
C GLU A 358 -14.39 -16.60 -20.55
N GLY A 359 -13.13 -16.57 -20.15
CA GLY A 359 -12.14 -17.60 -20.41
C GLY A 359 -11.92 -18.52 -19.21
N PRO A 360 -10.84 -19.31 -19.21
CA PRO A 360 -10.47 -20.17 -18.11
C PRO A 360 -10.27 -19.43 -16.79
N THR A 361 -10.46 -20.16 -15.68
CA THR A 361 -10.16 -19.63 -14.34
C THR A 361 -8.74 -20.05 -13.92
N TYR A 362 -8.01 -19.10 -13.36
CA TYR A 362 -6.65 -19.30 -12.86
C TYR A 362 -6.61 -19.14 -11.34
N ARG A 363 -5.65 -19.83 -10.71
CA ARG A 363 -5.41 -19.65 -9.28
C ARG A 363 -5.00 -18.20 -9.00
N SER A 364 -5.72 -17.54 -8.10
CA SER A 364 -5.42 -16.19 -7.64
C SER A 364 -5.42 -16.16 -6.10
N GLY A 365 -4.91 -15.09 -5.51
CA GLY A 365 -4.89 -14.89 -4.07
C GLY A 365 -3.63 -14.16 -3.63
N ARG A 366 -3.51 -14.00 -2.32
CA ARG A 366 -2.36 -13.33 -1.72
C ARG A 366 -1.20 -14.31 -1.59
N VAL A 367 -0.02 -13.88 -1.98
CA VAL A 367 1.24 -14.56 -1.70
C VAL A 367 1.96 -13.72 -0.64
N HIS A 368 2.17 -14.32 0.52
CA HIS A 368 2.86 -13.64 1.62
C HIS A 368 4.36 -13.84 1.49
N VAL A 369 5.11 -12.74 1.59
CA VAL A 369 6.57 -12.75 1.52
C VAL A 369 7.15 -12.13 2.79
N PHE A 370 8.17 -12.78 3.36
CA PHE A 370 8.94 -12.26 4.48
C PHE A 370 10.42 -12.52 4.26
N ALA A 371 11.25 -11.50 4.42
CA ALA A 371 12.69 -11.56 4.17
C ALA A 371 13.03 -12.21 2.79
N GLY A 372 12.30 -11.80 1.73
CA GLY A 372 12.50 -12.28 0.36
C GLY A 372 12.00 -13.71 0.07
N ARG A 373 11.37 -14.39 1.04
CA ARG A 373 10.87 -15.75 0.88
C ARG A 373 9.35 -15.82 0.99
N VAL A 374 8.75 -16.65 0.15
CA VAL A 374 7.31 -16.95 0.25
C VAL A 374 7.05 -17.69 1.56
N ILE A 375 6.00 -17.27 2.25
CA ILE A 375 5.53 -17.90 3.49
C ILE A 375 4.26 -18.67 3.18
N GLU A 376 4.27 -19.96 3.52
CA GLU A 376 3.10 -20.81 3.37
C GLU A 376 1.97 -20.41 4.36
N PRO A 377 0.70 -20.65 4.00
CA PRO A 377 -0.45 -20.25 4.82
C PRO A 377 -0.45 -20.82 6.25
N ASP A 378 0.00 -22.06 6.42
CA ASP A 378 0.10 -22.73 7.72
C ASP A 378 1.10 -22.05 8.66
N VAL A 379 2.20 -21.51 8.11
CA VAL A 379 3.17 -20.70 8.88
C VAL A 379 2.54 -19.39 9.37
N LEU A 380 1.70 -18.77 8.53
CA LEU A 380 0.98 -17.54 8.92
C LEU A 380 -0.06 -17.83 10.00
N ASP A 381 -0.81 -18.91 9.86
CA ASP A 381 -1.77 -19.37 10.86
C ASP A 381 -1.08 -19.68 12.20
N ALA A 382 0.07 -20.35 12.15
CA ALA A 382 0.86 -20.62 13.35
C ALA A 382 1.33 -19.31 14.03
N ARG A 383 1.85 -18.33 13.25
CA ARG A 383 2.24 -17.01 13.76
C ARG A 383 1.07 -16.26 14.37
N GLY A 384 -0.09 -16.31 13.72
CA GLY A 384 -1.33 -15.70 14.25
C GLY A 384 -1.70 -16.28 15.61
N LYS A 385 -1.73 -17.60 15.76
CA LYS A 385 -2.03 -18.28 17.02
C LYS A 385 -0.99 -17.98 18.12
N LEU A 386 0.30 -17.89 17.76
CA LEU A 386 1.35 -17.49 18.71
C LEU A 386 1.15 -16.04 19.19
N ALA A 387 0.79 -15.12 18.30
CA ALA A 387 0.54 -13.71 18.63
C ALA A 387 -0.72 -13.54 19.52
N GLU A 388 -1.74 -14.37 19.29
CA GLU A 388 -3.05 -14.27 19.96
C GLU A 388 -3.04 -14.85 21.37
N ALA A 389 -2.37 -16.00 21.58
CA ALA A 389 -2.47 -16.77 22.83
C ALA A 389 -1.14 -17.16 23.46
N GLY A 390 -0.01 -16.80 22.83
CA GLY A 390 1.31 -17.17 23.30
C GLY A 390 1.69 -18.65 23.08
N VAL A 391 2.78 -19.08 23.70
CA VAL A 391 3.33 -20.42 23.58
C VAL A 391 3.67 -21.01 24.95
N VAL A 392 3.42 -22.31 25.07
CA VAL A 392 3.85 -23.17 26.18
C VAL A 392 4.75 -24.27 25.62
N THR A 393 5.93 -24.41 26.18
CA THR A 393 6.82 -25.55 25.91
C THR A 393 6.94 -26.40 27.16
N VAL A 394 6.79 -27.71 27.02
CA VAL A 394 6.95 -28.64 28.14
C VAL A 394 7.89 -29.77 27.74
N THR A 395 8.94 -29.96 28.52
CA THR A 395 9.80 -31.14 28.42
C THR A 395 9.37 -32.14 29.49
N VAL A 396 8.98 -33.32 29.08
CA VAL A 396 8.59 -34.42 29.97
C VAL A 396 9.66 -35.47 29.96
N VAL A 397 10.27 -35.74 31.10
CA VAL A 397 11.29 -36.78 31.29
C VAL A 397 10.61 -38.01 31.87
N VAL A 398 10.57 -39.11 31.11
CA VAL A 398 9.90 -40.37 31.51
C VAL A 398 10.95 -41.40 31.93
N GLY A 399 11.09 -41.58 33.24
CA GLY A 399 11.99 -42.56 33.85
C GLY A 399 11.30 -43.89 34.24
N ALA A 400 12.06 -44.79 34.82
CA ALA A 400 11.55 -46.10 35.30
C ALA A 400 10.63 -45.95 36.54
N GLU A 401 10.86 -44.95 37.38
CA GLU A 401 10.16 -44.77 38.65
C GLU A 401 9.10 -43.68 38.61
N GLY A 402 8.96 -42.94 37.50
CA GLY A 402 8.01 -41.82 37.36
C GLY A 402 8.33 -40.88 36.22
N CYS A 403 7.65 -39.76 36.17
CA CYS A 403 7.96 -38.71 35.22
C CYS A 403 8.22 -37.36 35.89
N ASP A 404 9.04 -36.56 35.27
CA ASP A 404 9.25 -35.15 35.63
C ASP A 404 8.86 -34.25 34.43
N ALA A 405 8.44 -33.01 34.72
CA ALA A 405 8.01 -32.08 33.70
C ALA A 405 8.62 -30.71 33.95
N HIS A 406 9.14 -30.08 32.88
CA HIS A 406 9.67 -28.71 32.89
C HIS A 406 8.95 -27.85 31.87
N ALA A 407 8.29 -26.80 32.33
CA ALA A 407 7.50 -25.92 31.48
C ALA A 407 8.12 -24.51 31.36
N LYS A 408 7.96 -23.90 30.19
CA LYS A 408 8.20 -22.49 29.98
C LYS A 408 7.03 -21.87 29.22
N THR A 409 6.69 -20.63 29.55
CA THR A 409 5.63 -19.89 28.87
C THR A 409 6.18 -18.59 28.30
N ARG A 410 5.57 -18.11 27.20
CA ARG A 410 5.85 -16.78 26.69
C ARG A 410 4.57 -16.18 26.07
N GLY A 411 4.22 -14.96 26.53
CA GLY A 411 3.02 -14.27 26.05
C GLY A 411 1.71 -14.92 26.49
N VAL A 412 1.72 -15.73 27.56
CA VAL A 412 0.55 -16.42 28.13
C VAL A 412 0.01 -15.66 29.35
N THR A 413 0.91 -15.15 30.19
CA THR A 413 0.64 -14.36 31.38
C THR A 413 1.58 -13.15 31.45
N ALA A 414 1.35 -12.25 32.41
CA ALA A 414 2.34 -11.21 32.71
C ALA A 414 3.69 -11.84 33.12
N ALA A 415 4.79 -11.18 32.78
CA ALA A 415 6.14 -11.69 33.05
C ALA A 415 6.36 -12.07 34.52
N THR A 416 5.73 -11.35 35.47
CA THR A 416 5.79 -11.62 36.91
C THR A 416 5.08 -12.89 37.34
N ALA A 417 4.17 -13.43 36.51
CA ALA A 417 3.39 -14.64 36.79
C ALA A 417 3.82 -15.84 35.94
N GLU A 418 4.87 -15.70 35.10
CA GLU A 418 5.33 -16.79 34.22
C GLU A 418 5.83 -18.00 35.02
N ALA A 419 6.52 -17.78 36.14
CA ALA A 419 7.04 -18.88 36.97
C ALA A 419 5.90 -19.67 37.63
N GLU A 420 4.94 -19.00 38.26
CA GLU A 420 3.77 -19.65 38.88
C GLU A 420 2.95 -20.43 37.87
N MET A 421 2.80 -19.90 36.66
CA MET A 421 2.11 -20.61 35.56
C MET A 421 2.89 -21.85 35.13
N ALA A 422 4.23 -21.76 35.05
CA ALA A 422 5.07 -22.91 34.71
C ALA A 422 4.93 -24.03 35.76
N ASP A 423 5.03 -23.72 37.04
CA ASP A 423 4.86 -24.69 38.14
C ASP A 423 3.49 -25.39 38.07
N ARG A 424 2.45 -24.62 37.80
CA ARG A 424 1.08 -25.15 37.61
C ARG A 424 0.95 -26.10 36.43
N ILE A 425 1.62 -25.78 35.32
CA ILE A 425 1.63 -26.62 34.12
C ILE A 425 2.41 -27.92 34.41
N GLU A 426 3.57 -27.83 35.04
CA GLU A 426 4.43 -28.95 35.40
C GLU A 426 3.68 -29.97 36.22
N GLU A 427 3.01 -29.52 37.30
CA GLU A 427 2.19 -30.37 38.16
C GLU A 427 1.04 -31.03 37.41
N ALA A 428 0.28 -30.27 36.59
CA ALA A 428 -0.82 -30.80 35.81
C ALA A 428 -0.36 -31.86 34.79
N VAL A 429 0.79 -31.63 34.16
CA VAL A 429 1.38 -32.55 33.18
C VAL A 429 1.88 -33.82 33.84
N ARG A 430 2.57 -33.74 34.96
CA ARG A 430 3.06 -34.87 35.72
C ARG A 430 1.92 -35.79 36.09
N VAL A 431 0.86 -35.28 36.72
CA VAL A 431 -0.33 -36.05 37.10
C VAL A 431 -0.98 -36.73 35.87
N ALA A 432 -1.10 -35.99 34.75
CA ALA A 432 -1.73 -36.53 33.55
C ALA A 432 -0.91 -37.65 32.89
N VAL A 433 0.41 -37.48 32.84
CA VAL A 433 1.33 -38.48 32.24
C VAL A 433 1.42 -39.75 33.09
N GLU A 434 1.49 -39.60 34.40
CA GLU A 434 1.47 -40.76 35.33
C GLU A 434 0.15 -41.54 35.28
N GLY A 435 -0.96 -40.84 35.04
CA GLY A 435 -2.29 -41.43 34.90
C GLY A 435 -2.56 -42.17 33.57
N VAL A 436 -1.63 -42.17 32.60
CA VAL A 436 -1.83 -42.86 31.32
C VAL A 436 -1.72 -44.38 31.54
N PRO A 437 -2.78 -45.19 31.21
CA PRO A 437 -2.73 -46.63 31.34
C PRO A 437 -1.80 -47.30 30.32
N ALA A 438 -1.29 -48.46 30.66
CA ALA A 438 -0.48 -49.26 29.75
C ALA A 438 -1.31 -49.75 28.54
N PRO A 439 -0.72 -49.84 27.35
CA PRO A 439 0.69 -49.56 27.01
C PRO A 439 0.93 -48.02 26.93
N ARG A 440 2.05 -47.55 27.50
CA ARG A 440 2.48 -46.12 27.50
C ARG A 440 3.37 -45.85 26.30
N ASP A 441 2.79 -45.69 25.12
CA ASP A 441 3.52 -45.23 23.94
C ASP A 441 3.71 -43.71 23.97
N ASP A 442 4.70 -43.21 23.24
CA ASP A 442 5.08 -41.80 23.25
C ASP A 442 3.93 -40.88 22.77
N ALA A 443 3.16 -41.30 21.79
CA ALA A 443 2.05 -40.51 21.27
C ALA A 443 0.94 -40.24 22.31
N ARG A 444 0.63 -41.27 23.11
CA ARG A 444 -0.36 -41.16 24.21
C ARG A 444 0.15 -40.26 25.35
N LEU A 445 1.45 -40.40 25.68
CA LEU A 445 2.06 -39.54 26.71
C LEU A 445 2.13 -38.07 26.26
N GLU A 446 2.55 -37.81 25.02
CA GLU A 446 2.55 -36.48 24.43
C GLU A 446 1.16 -35.84 24.41
N GLU A 447 0.14 -36.56 23.98
CA GLU A 447 -1.21 -36.06 23.96
C GLU A 447 -1.77 -35.78 25.35
N ALA A 448 -1.50 -36.64 26.33
CA ALA A 448 -1.89 -36.42 27.73
C ALA A 448 -1.23 -35.16 28.28
N ALA A 449 0.08 -35.00 28.09
CA ALA A 449 0.83 -33.81 28.48
C ALA A 449 0.30 -32.56 27.79
N ARG A 450 0.06 -32.61 26.50
CA ARG A 450 -0.44 -31.49 25.72
C ARG A 450 -1.82 -31.02 26.20
N LEU A 451 -2.73 -31.94 26.45
CA LEU A 451 -4.08 -31.63 26.95
C LEU A 451 -4.04 -31.08 28.37
N ALA A 452 -3.18 -31.61 29.23
CA ALA A 452 -3.01 -31.15 30.62
C ALA A 452 -2.45 -29.73 30.65
N ALA A 453 -1.35 -29.48 29.94
CA ALA A 453 -0.73 -28.17 29.86
C ALA A 453 -1.72 -27.11 29.32
N ARG A 454 -2.41 -27.42 28.23
CA ARG A 454 -3.41 -26.52 27.65
C ARG A 454 -4.56 -26.24 28.63
N ARG A 455 -5.07 -27.25 29.34
CA ARG A 455 -6.14 -27.11 30.31
C ARG A 455 -5.71 -26.26 31.50
N ALA A 456 -4.49 -26.46 32.02
CA ALA A 456 -3.93 -25.68 33.11
C ALA A 456 -3.90 -24.18 32.78
N VAL A 457 -3.48 -23.81 31.57
CA VAL A 457 -3.47 -22.42 31.11
C VAL A 457 -4.90 -21.90 30.88
N THR A 458 -5.74 -22.63 30.16
CA THR A 458 -7.08 -22.18 29.80
C THR A 458 -7.95 -21.91 31.02
N THR A 459 -7.77 -22.70 32.11
CA THR A 459 -8.50 -22.50 33.37
C THR A 459 -8.20 -21.17 34.03
N VAL A 460 -6.98 -20.65 33.89
CA VAL A 460 -6.53 -19.40 34.51
C VAL A 460 -6.78 -18.19 33.60
N THR A 461 -6.45 -18.34 32.32
CA THR A 461 -6.39 -17.20 31.38
C THR A 461 -7.53 -17.14 30.38
N GLY A 462 -8.27 -18.23 30.21
CA GLY A 462 -9.23 -18.42 29.11
C GLY A 462 -8.56 -18.63 27.74
N ALA A 463 -7.27 -18.40 27.61
CA ALA A 463 -6.52 -18.51 26.38
C ALA A 463 -6.18 -19.97 26.03
N ARG A 464 -5.96 -20.22 24.72
CA ARG A 464 -5.57 -21.54 24.18
C ARG A 464 -4.22 -21.44 23.49
N PRO A 465 -3.10 -21.42 24.25
CA PRO A 465 -1.78 -21.23 23.67
C PRO A 465 -1.36 -22.39 22.79
N GLN A 466 -0.41 -22.13 21.90
CA GLN A 466 0.32 -23.18 21.21
C GLN A 466 1.12 -23.96 22.25
N THR A 467 0.91 -25.28 22.30
CA THR A 467 1.52 -26.15 23.30
C THR A 467 2.42 -27.18 22.60
N LEU A 468 3.72 -27.10 22.88
CA LEU A 468 4.76 -27.95 22.31
C LEU A 468 5.27 -28.89 23.42
N ILE A 469 5.20 -30.19 23.19
CA ILE A 469 5.67 -31.22 24.11
C ILE A 469 6.92 -31.88 23.54
N THR A 470 7.90 -32.08 24.39
CA THR A 470 9.09 -32.89 24.08
C THR A 470 9.21 -34.02 25.11
N LEU A 471 9.14 -35.26 24.67
CA LEU A 471 9.39 -36.42 25.53
C LEU A 471 10.86 -36.77 25.50
N VAL A 472 11.41 -37.04 26.68
CA VAL A 472 12.79 -37.51 26.88
C VAL A 472 12.76 -38.80 27.70
N ARG A 473 13.38 -39.84 27.21
CA ARG A 473 13.65 -41.10 27.93
C ARG A 473 15.14 -41.18 28.24
N PRO A 474 15.56 -41.01 29.51
CA PRO A 474 16.96 -41.22 29.88
C PRO A 474 17.38 -42.66 29.50
N ARG A 475 18.61 -42.80 29.03
CA ARG A 475 19.20 -44.11 28.69
C ARG A 475 19.57 -44.85 29.95
#